data_4a9558cc08f19f5d967a0606f82f76db
#
_entry.id   4a9558cc08f19f5d967a0606f82f76db
#
_cell.length_a   1.000
_cell.length_b   1.000
_cell.length_c   1.000
_cell.angle_alpha   90.00
_cell.angle_beta   90.00
_cell.angle_gamma   90.00
#
_symmetry.space_group_name_H-M   'P 1'
#
loop_
_entity.id
_entity.type
_entity.pdbx_description
1 polymer ?
#
loop_
_entity_poly.entity_id
_entity_poly.type
_entity_poly.pdbx_seq_one_letter_code
_entity_poly.pdbx_strand_id
1 'polypeptide(L)' 'MAVKIEKETIIGDVLDVAPQAAPLFFAIGMHCLGCPSSRGETVEEACMVHGIDCDSFLAQLNRFLEAYEAENQ' A
#
# COMPACT_ATOMS: atom_id res chain seq x y z
N MET A 1 -7.57 12.12 10.38
CA MET A 1 -8.12 12.07 9.02
C MET A 1 -7.55 10.87 8.29
N ALA A 2 -8.41 10.02 7.74
CA ALA A 2 -7.94 8.79 7.11
C ALA A 2 -7.22 9.07 5.79
N VAL A 3 -6.09 8.39 5.59
CA VAL A 3 -5.36 8.46 4.32
C VAL A 3 -6.05 7.53 3.32
N LYS A 4 -6.39 8.07 2.16
CA LYS A 4 -6.99 7.26 1.09
C LYS A 4 -5.94 6.97 0.03
N ILE A 5 -5.74 5.69 -0.22
CA ILE A 5 -4.78 5.22 -1.22
C ILE A 5 -5.51 4.91 -2.52
N GLU A 6 -4.94 5.33 -3.63
CA GLU A 6 -5.51 5.12 -4.96
C GLU A 6 -4.55 4.32 -5.84
N LYS A 7 -5.02 3.96 -7.03
CA LYS A 7 -4.19 3.18 -7.97
C LYS A 7 -2.92 3.91 -8.37
N GLU A 8 -3.03 5.21 -8.53
CA GLU A 8 -1.92 6.07 -8.98
C GLU A 8 -0.98 6.46 -7.85
N THR A 9 -1.32 6.14 -6.62
CA THR A 9 -0.49 6.50 -5.47
C THR A 9 0.84 5.76 -5.54
N ILE A 10 1.92 6.48 -5.32
CA ILE A 10 3.27 5.91 -5.32
C ILE A 10 3.49 5.16 -4.01
N ILE A 11 4.03 3.95 -4.08
CA ILE A 11 4.22 3.10 -2.91
C ILE A 11 5.10 3.78 -1.86
N GLY A 12 6.16 4.46 -2.29
CA GLY A 12 7.01 5.21 -1.36
C GLY A 12 6.23 6.24 -0.56
N ASP A 13 5.30 6.92 -1.22
CA ASP A 13 4.45 7.91 -0.55
C ASP A 13 3.53 7.24 0.46
N VAL A 14 2.97 6.07 0.11
CA VAL A 14 2.14 5.31 1.05
C VAL A 14 2.94 4.97 2.30
N LEU A 15 4.15 4.47 2.13
CA LEU A 15 4.98 4.06 3.26
C LEU A 15 5.46 5.23 4.09
N ASP A 16 5.62 6.41 3.48
CA ASP A 16 6.03 7.61 4.20
C ASP A 16 4.90 8.12 5.10
N VAL A 17 3.66 8.07 4.64
CA VAL A 17 2.52 8.56 5.43
C VAL A 17 1.89 7.47 6.29
N ALA A 18 2.07 6.21 5.91
CA ALA A 18 1.45 5.07 6.58
C ALA A 18 2.39 3.87 6.61
N PRO A 19 3.50 3.94 7.37
CA PRO A 19 4.46 2.82 7.42
C PRO A 19 3.85 1.52 7.92
N GLN A 20 2.75 1.58 8.66
CA GLN A 20 2.03 0.40 9.12
C GLN A 20 1.42 -0.42 7.97
N ALA A 21 1.39 0.14 6.75
CA ALA A 21 0.90 -0.58 5.59
C ALA A 21 1.92 -1.57 5.00
N ALA A 22 3.17 -1.50 5.43
CA ALA A 22 4.23 -2.37 4.89
C ALA A 22 3.88 -3.85 4.88
N PRO A 23 3.30 -4.43 5.95
CA PRO A 23 2.95 -5.85 5.94
C PRO A 23 1.98 -6.24 4.83
N LEU A 24 1.11 -5.33 4.42
CA LEU A 24 0.16 -5.60 3.33
C LEU A 24 0.87 -5.74 2.00
N PHE A 25 1.90 -4.91 1.77
CA PHE A 25 2.71 -5.03 0.56
C PHE A 25 3.56 -6.30 0.57
N PHE A 26 4.08 -6.69 1.73
CA PHE A 26 4.80 -7.97 1.85
C PHE A 26 3.88 -9.14 1.51
N ALA A 27 2.63 -9.06 1.91
CA ALA A 27 1.67 -10.14 1.69
C ALA A 27 1.40 -10.41 0.21
N ILE A 28 1.54 -9.41 -0.66
CA ILE A 28 1.37 -9.61 -2.11
C ILE A 28 2.67 -9.97 -2.82
N GLY A 29 3.75 -10.14 -2.08
CA GLY A 29 5.01 -10.61 -2.64
C GLY A 29 6.10 -9.57 -2.80
N MET A 30 5.89 -8.36 -2.32
CA MET A 30 6.92 -7.33 -2.38
C MET A 30 7.89 -7.51 -1.23
N HIS A 31 9.15 -7.80 -1.54
CA HIS A 31 10.14 -8.12 -0.52
C HIS A 31 11.13 -6.99 -0.24
N CYS A 32 11.21 -5.99 -1.12
CA CYS A 32 12.23 -4.95 -1.04
C CYS A 32 11.62 -3.56 -1.01
N LEU A 33 10.90 -3.24 0.06
CA LEU A 33 10.23 -1.95 0.16
C LEU A 33 11.18 -0.77 0.38
N GLY A 34 12.43 -1.05 0.73
CA GLY A 34 13.46 -0.04 0.84
C GLY A 34 14.18 0.26 -0.46
N CYS A 35 13.92 -0.52 -1.50
CA CYS A 35 14.58 -0.36 -2.79
C CYS A 35 13.96 0.80 -3.57
N PRO A 36 14.75 1.71 -4.15
CA PRO A 36 14.21 2.83 -4.92
C PRO A 36 13.27 2.39 -6.05
N SER A 37 13.54 1.25 -6.67
CA SER A 37 12.68 0.73 -7.75
C SER A 37 11.29 0.43 -7.24
N SER A 38 11.20 -0.27 -6.10
CA SER A 38 9.90 -0.62 -5.51
C SER A 38 9.15 0.61 -5.01
N ARG A 39 9.86 1.54 -4.41
CA ARG A 39 9.25 2.74 -3.86
C ARG A 39 8.76 3.70 -4.95
N GLY A 40 9.30 3.59 -6.15
CA GLY A 40 8.90 4.45 -7.27
C GLY A 40 7.70 3.94 -8.05
N GLU A 41 7.24 2.72 -7.77
CA GLU A 41 6.10 2.14 -8.46
C GLU A 41 4.78 2.64 -7.89
N THR A 42 3.74 2.69 -8.73
CA THR A 42 2.39 2.95 -8.25
C THR A 42 1.82 1.66 -7.66
N VAL A 43 0.76 1.80 -6.86
CA VAL A 43 0.06 0.64 -6.31
C VAL A 43 -0.45 -0.26 -7.45
N GLU A 44 -0.99 0.35 -8.51
CA GLU A 44 -1.48 -0.40 -9.66
C GLU A 44 -0.38 -1.21 -10.33
N GLU A 45 0.79 -0.60 -10.54
CA GLU A 45 1.93 -1.28 -11.15
C GLU A 45 2.36 -2.49 -10.32
N ALA A 46 2.43 -2.32 -9.02
CA ALA A 46 2.81 -3.41 -8.12
C ALA A 46 1.80 -4.56 -8.19
N CYS A 47 0.51 -4.24 -8.20
CA CYS A 47 -0.53 -5.25 -8.31
C CYS A 47 -0.43 -6.02 -9.62
N MET A 48 -0.16 -5.32 -10.72
CA MET A 48 0.00 -5.96 -12.04
C MET A 48 1.19 -6.92 -12.06
N VAL A 49 2.32 -6.49 -11.51
CA VAL A 49 3.53 -7.30 -11.49
C VAL A 49 3.32 -8.58 -10.67
N HIS A 50 2.59 -8.48 -9.58
CA HIS A 50 2.37 -9.62 -8.67
C HIS A 50 1.08 -10.38 -8.94
N GLY A 51 0.35 -10.03 -9.99
CA GLY A 51 -0.88 -10.73 -10.36
C GLY A 51 -2.01 -10.56 -9.37
N ILE A 52 -2.07 -9.42 -8.71
CA ILE A 52 -3.07 -9.13 -7.68
C ILE A 52 -4.15 -8.21 -8.26
N ASP A 53 -5.41 -8.48 -7.87
CA ASP A 53 -6.52 -7.59 -8.24
C ASP A 53 -6.37 -6.28 -7.48
N CYS A 54 -6.09 -5.21 -8.22
CA CYS A 54 -5.79 -3.91 -7.62
C CYS A 54 -6.97 -3.36 -6.82
N ASP A 55 -8.18 -3.50 -7.33
CA ASP A 55 -9.36 -2.98 -6.63
C ASP A 55 -9.55 -3.67 -5.29
N SER A 56 -9.38 -5.00 -5.24
CA SER A 56 -9.48 -5.77 -4.00
C SER A 56 -8.37 -5.37 -3.02
N PHE A 57 -7.15 -5.23 -3.52
CA PHE A 57 -6.03 -4.83 -2.68
C PHE A 57 -6.24 -3.45 -2.08
N LEU A 58 -6.70 -2.49 -2.90
CA LEU A 58 -6.95 -1.13 -2.44
C LEU A 58 -8.06 -1.10 -1.39
N ALA A 59 -9.10 -1.90 -1.57
CA ALA A 59 -10.18 -1.97 -0.58
C ALA A 59 -9.65 -2.47 0.76
N GLN A 60 -8.82 -3.51 0.74
CA GLN A 60 -8.22 -4.05 1.96
C GLN A 60 -7.28 -3.04 2.61
N LEU A 61 -6.46 -2.39 1.81
CA LEU A 61 -5.48 -1.43 2.30
C LEU A 61 -6.17 -0.23 2.95
N ASN A 62 -7.16 0.33 2.28
CA ASN A 62 -7.88 1.48 2.83
C ASN A 62 -8.65 1.13 4.09
N ARG A 63 -9.27 -0.07 4.11
CA ARG A 63 -9.96 -0.54 5.30
C ARG A 63 -9.01 -0.72 6.48
N PHE A 64 -7.83 -1.29 6.20
CA PHE A 64 -6.81 -1.47 7.24
C PHE A 64 -6.38 -0.13 7.82
N LEU A 65 -6.14 0.86 6.96
CA LEU A 65 -5.69 2.17 7.41
C LEU A 65 -6.77 2.89 8.21
N GLU A 66 -8.03 2.76 7.82
CA GLU A 66 -9.13 3.34 8.57
C GLU A 66 -9.24 2.72 9.95
N ALA A 67 -9.13 1.39 10.04
CA ALA A 67 -9.19 0.70 11.32
C ALA A 67 -8.00 1.06 12.21
N TYR A 68 -6.82 1.12 11.63
CA TYR A 68 -5.60 1.48 12.35
C TYR A 68 -5.71 2.89 12.92
N GLU A 69 -6.18 3.83 12.11
CA GLU A 69 -6.31 5.21 12.52
C GLU A 69 -7.34 5.36 13.64
N ALA A 70 -8.45 4.63 13.54
CA ALA A 70 -9.48 4.66 14.58
C ALA A 70 -8.98 4.12 15.91
N GLU A 71 -8.13 3.10 15.88
CA GLU A 71 -7.57 2.51 17.10
C GLU A 71 -6.49 3.37 17.75
N ASN A 72 -5.84 4.23 16.96
CA ASN A 72 -4.67 4.98 17.41
C ASN A 72 -4.91 6.47 17.54
N GLN A 73 -6.15 6.87 17.66
CA GLN A 73 -6.48 8.28 17.92
C GLN A 73 -6.30 8.65 19.37
#